data_def96e60aa640bbda82243cd7896468b
#
_entry.id   def96e60aa640bbda82243cd7896468b
#
_cell.length_a   1.000
_cell.length_b   1.000
_cell.length_c   1.000
_cell.angle_alpha   90.00
_cell.angle_beta   90.00
_cell.angle_gamma   90.00
#
_symmetry.space_group_name_H-M   'P 1'
#
loop_
_entity.id
_entity.type
_entity.pdbx_description
1 polymer ?
#
loop_
_entity_poly.entity_id
_entity_poly.type
_entity_poly.pdbx_seq_one_letter_code
_entity_poly.pdbx_strand_id
1 'polypeptide(L)'
;MVLDDGYYKKVLDNLYDGIYFIDQDKKIIYWNKGAEKHTGYKASEVMGRHCWDNILMHVDQNGFSLCEGLCPISQTIADGTLREYNVFFQHKEGHRVPVSIRVAPIEDLNKQVVIAVEIFNENSPKYRLHQTIGELKKLALIDSLTESGNRAFIETNINARLEELNRYDWSFGILFIDIDHFKSINDKYGHDVGDRALKMVSKTMENTLRTFDIIGRWGGEEFVAIIVNVNKEQLYLVGNRLRTLVEQSSMSIGSESVQATISIGGAIAQKSDDMKSLIKRADQLMYKSKDSGRNCVSVDLDLLTLKAKPQELKI
;
A
#
# COMPACT_ATOMS: atom_id res chain seq x y z
N MET A 1 -6.54 8.89 -47.68
CA MET A 1 -6.51 7.52 -47.13
C MET A 1 -7.85 7.32 -46.46
N VAL A 2 -8.76 6.57 -47.05
CA VAL A 2 -10.06 6.24 -46.45
C VAL A 2 -9.79 5.07 -45.52
N LEU A 3 -10.03 5.29 -44.21
CA LEU A 3 -9.89 4.23 -43.20
C LEU A 3 -11.09 3.29 -43.35
N ASP A 4 -10.87 1.99 -43.45
CA ASP A 4 -11.92 0.99 -43.56
C ASP A 4 -12.51 0.63 -42.16
N ASP A 5 -13.60 -0.10 -42.14
CA ASP A 5 -14.29 -0.51 -40.89
C ASP A 5 -13.40 -1.31 -39.97
N GLY A 6 -12.44 -2.07 -40.52
CA GLY A 6 -11.46 -2.83 -39.74
C GLY A 6 -10.45 -1.94 -38.99
N TYR A 7 -10.17 -0.74 -39.51
CA TYR A 7 -9.28 0.21 -38.85
C TYR A 7 -9.94 0.88 -37.64
N TYR A 8 -11.18 1.33 -37.80
CA TYR A 8 -11.94 1.93 -36.68
C TYR A 8 -12.12 0.96 -35.52
N LYS A 9 -12.42 -0.31 -35.83
CA LYS A 9 -12.49 -1.35 -34.80
C LYS A 9 -11.18 -1.52 -34.03
N LYS A 10 -10.05 -1.55 -34.76
CA LYS A 10 -8.73 -1.64 -34.10
C LYS A 10 -8.43 -0.42 -33.20
N VAL A 11 -8.85 0.78 -33.61
CA VAL A 11 -8.71 1.98 -32.78
C VAL A 11 -9.50 1.83 -31.49
N LEU A 12 -10.77 1.46 -31.58
CA LEU A 12 -11.64 1.27 -30.41
C LEU A 12 -11.14 0.16 -29.47
N ASP A 13 -10.62 -0.94 -30.02
CA ASP A 13 -10.06 -2.05 -29.25
C ASP A 13 -8.76 -1.70 -28.51
N ASN A 14 -8.04 -0.66 -28.94
CA ASN A 14 -6.81 -0.19 -28.27
C ASN A 14 -7.04 0.96 -27.28
N LEU A 15 -8.28 1.44 -27.13
CA LEU A 15 -8.60 2.43 -26.11
C LEU A 15 -8.64 1.78 -24.74
N TYR A 16 -8.17 2.53 -23.72
CA TYR A 16 -8.19 2.09 -22.34
C TYR A 16 -9.62 2.06 -21.78
N ASP A 17 -10.44 3.02 -22.20
CA ASP A 17 -11.83 3.13 -21.78
C ASP A 17 -12.65 1.93 -22.27
N GLY A 18 -13.57 1.48 -21.42
CA GLY A 18 -14.57 0.50 -21.81
C GLY A 18 -15.57 1.14 -22.76
N ILE A 19 -15.81 0.52 -23.91
CA ILE A 19 -16.74 1.00 -24.92
C ILE A 19 -17.63 -0.15 -25.36
N TYR A 20 -18.92 0.10 -25.37
CA TYR A 20 -19.87 -0.82 -25.98
C TYR A 20 -20.99 -0.09 -26.72
N PHE A 21 -21.55 -0.76 -27.70
CA PHE A 21 -22.65 -0.24 -28.53
C PHE A 21 -23.89 -1.07 -28.29
N ILE A 22 -25.03 -0.39 -28.27
CA ILE A 22 -26.36 -0.97 -28.09
C ILE A 22 -27.25 -0.55 -29.22
N ASP A 23 -27.96 -1.51 -29.82
CA ASP A 23 -28.98 -1.25 -30.84
C ASP A 23 -30.31 -0.73 -30.25
N GLN A 24 -31.31 -0.48 -31.13
CA GLN A 24 -32.63 -0.01 -30.72
C GLN A 24 -33.38 -1.02 -29.84
N ASP A 25 -33.10 -2.33 -29.98
CA ASP A 25 -33.63 -3.40 -29.14
C ASP A 25 -32.89 -3.53 -27.82
N LYS A 26 -31.91 -2.63 -27.56
CA LYS A 26 -31.07 -2.59 -26.36
C LYS A 26 -30.18 -3.83 -26.20
N LYS A 27 -29.76 -4.42 -27.30
CA LYS A 27 -28.78 -5.51 -27.33
C LYS A 27 -27.37 -4.98 -27.57
N ILE A 28 -26.42 -5.57 -26.91
CA ILE A 28 -25.00 -5.26 -27.09
C ILE A 28 -24.52 -5.77 -28.44
N ILE A 29 -24.14 -4.87 -29.34
CA ILE A 29 -23.67 -5.18 -30.70
C ILE A 29 -22.16 -4.95 -30.90
N TYR A 30 -21.50 -4.33 -29.92
CA TYR A 30 -20.05 -4.16 -29.88
C TYR A 30 -19.56 -4.09 -28.43
N TRP A 31 -18.36 -4.62 -28.18
CA TRP A 31 -17.71 -4.66 -26.88
C TRP A 31 -16.19 -4.66 -27.09
N ASN A 32 -15.48 -3.58 -26.66
CA ASN A 32 -14.06 -3.46 -26.90
C ASN A 32 -13.19 -4.17 -25.82
N LYS A 33 -11.88 -4.18 -26.03
CA LYS A 33 -10.92 -4.75 -25.07
C LYS A 33 -10.87 -4.01 -23.74
N GLY A 34 -11.09 -2.69 -23.73
CA GLY A 34 -11.23 -1.90 -22.51
C GLY A 34 -12.42 -2.39 -21.67
N ALA A 35 -13.57 -2.60 -22.29
CA ALA A 35 -14.75 -3.13 -21.62
C ALA A 35 -14.51 -4.55 -21.06
N GLU A 36 -13.83 -5.44 -21.80
CA GLU A 36 -13.43 -6.75 -21.27
C GLU A 36 -12.57 -6.63 -20.02
N LYS A 37 -11.61 -5.69 -20.01
CA LYS A 37 -10.66 -5.48 -18.91
C LYS A 37 -11.34 -4.95 -17.66
N HIS A 38 -12.22 -3.95 -17.80
CA HIS A 38 -12.86 -3.29 -16.66
C HIS A 38 -13.99 -4.11 -16.04
N THR A 39 -14.69 -4.91 -16.84
CA THR A 39 -15.89 -5.65 -16.39
C THR A 39 -15.63 -7.12 -16.09
N GLY A 40 -14.53 -7.68 -16.61
CA GLY A 40 -14.22 -9.11 -16.55
C GLY A 40 -15.01 -9.98 -17.56
N TYR A 41 -15.98 -9.41 -18.29
CA TYR A 41 -16.74 -10.13 -19.31
C TYR A 41 -16.03 -10.08 -20.67
N LYS A 42 -15.95 -11.22 -21.36
CA LYS A 42 -15.47 -11.27 -22.74
C LYS A 42 -16.58 -10.84 -23.72
N ALA A 43 -16.21 -10.25 -24.86
CA ALA A 43 -17.16 -9.88 -25.91
C ALA A 43 -18.07 -11.06 -26.30
N SER A 44 -17.50 -12.28 -26.40
CA SER A 44 -18.25 -13.50 -26.75
C SER A 44 -19.34 -13.88 -25.73
N GLU A 45 -19.25 -13.38 -24.48
CA GLU A 45 -20.20 -13.67 -23.42
C GLU A 45 -21.38 -12.68 -23.36
N VAL A 46 -21.19 -11.47 -23.92
CA VAL A 46 -22.14 -10.37 -23.80
C VAL A 46 -22.81 -9.98 -25.12
N MET A 47 -22.20 -10.26 -26.26
CA MET A 47 -22.76 -9.93 -27.59
C MET A 47 -24.15 -10.50 -27.77
N GLY A 48 -25.10 -9.68 -28.26
CA GLY A 48 -26.51 -10.03 -28.50
C GLY A 48 -27.37 -10.11 -27.23
N ARG A 49 -26.81 -9.89 -26.05
CA ARG A 49 -27.51 -9.84 -24.77
C ARG A 49 -27.81 -8.39 -24.38
N HIS A 50 -28.73 -8.20 -23.44
CA HIS A 50 -29.00 -6.88 -22.89
C HIS A 50 -28.02 -6.57 -21.73
N CYS A 51 -27.64 -5.31 -21.58
CA CYS A 51 -26.70 -4.92 -20.50
C CYS A 51 -27.28 -5.16 -19.09
N TRP A 52 -28.60 -5.21 -18.95
CA TRP A 52 -29.29 -5.55 -17.68
C TRP A 52 -29.46 -7.06 -17.42
N ASP A 53 -29.05 -7.94 -18.32
CA ASP A 53 -29.12 -9.40 -18.15
C ASP A 53 -28.03 -9.90 -17.18
N ASN A 54 -27.93 -9.28 -15.99
CA ASN A 54 -26.88 -9.51 -15.00
C ASN A 54 -25.46 -9.26 -15.54
N ILE A 55 -25.30 -8.34 -16.50
CA ILE A 55 -23.99 -7.98 -17.04
C ILE A 55 -23.46 -6.73 -16.29
N LEU A 56 -24.01 -5.55 -16.56
CA LEU A 56 -23.51 -4.31 -15.96
C LEU A 56 -24.35 -3.85 -14.75
N MET A 57 -25.68 -3.98 -14.81
CA MET A 57 -26.58 -3.68 -13.69
C MET A 57 -26.23 -2.37 -12.98
N HIS A 58 -26.30 -1.25 -13.71
CA HIS A 58 -25.93 0.07 -13.19
C HIS A 58 -26.79 0.47 -12.00
N VAL A 59 -26.13 0.95 -10.94
CA VAL A 59 -26.76 1.55 -9.77
C VAL A 59 -26.16 2.92 -9.50
N ASP A 60 -26.93 3.81 -8.88
CA ASP A 60 -26.45 5.11 -8.42
C ASP A 60 -25.64 5.01 -7.12
N GLN A 61 -25.19 6.14 -6.61
CA GLN A 61 -24.44 6.23 -5.35
C GLN A 61 -25.23 5.79 -4.09
N ASN A 62 -26.55 5.71 -4.19
CA ASN A 62 -27.44 5.26 -3.13
C ASN A 62 -27.82 3.78 -3.26
N GLY A 63 -27.34 3.11 -4.33
CA GLY A 63 -27.66 1.72 -4.63
C GLY A 63 -28.96 1.49 -5.39
N PHE A 64 -29.64 2.55 -5.87
CA PHE A 64 -30.86 2.41 -6.69
C PHE A 64 -30.50 1.95 -8.10
N SER A 65 -31.24 0.93 -8.59
CA SER A 65 -31.09 0.42 -9.95
C SER A 65 -31.51 1.46 -10.99
N LEU A 66 -30.58 1.81 -11.88
CA LEU A 66 -30.86 2.68 -13.01
C LEU A 66 -31.49 1.91 -14.17
N CYS A 67 -31.40 0.58 -14.20
CA CYS A 67 -31.95 -0.26 -15.26
C CYS A 67 -33.47 -0.34 -15.23
N GLU A 68 -34.12 -0.03 -14.10
CA GLU A 68 -35.56 -0.15 -13.87
C GLU A 68 -36.34 1.17 -14.03
N GLY A 69 -35.90 2.09 -14.90
CA GLY A 69 -36.68 3.30 -15.18
C GLY A 69 -35.89 4.55 -15.52
N LEU A 70 -34.70 4.73 -14.95
CA LEU A 70 -33.83 5.88 -15.18
C LEU A 70 -32.60 5.54 -16.04
N CYS A 71 -32.69 4.49 -16.87
CA CYS A 71 -31.56 4.01 -17.66
C CYS A 71 -31.07 5.09 -18.64
N PRO A 72 -29.82 5.56 -18.51
CA PRO A 72 -29.24 6.60 -19.36
C PRO A 72 -29.29 6.25 -20.85
N ILE A 73 -29.05 4.97 -21.18
CA ILE A 73 -29.10 4.45 -22.54
C ILE A 73 -30.53 4.55 -23.11
N SER A 74 -31.53 4.09 -22.36
CA SER A 74 -32.94 4.15 -22.80
C SER A 74 -33.40 5.58 -23.05
N GLN A 75 -33.00 6.51 -22.19
CA GLN A 75 -33.30 7.94 -22.36
C GLN A 75 -32.57 8.53 -23.57
N THR A 76 -31.28 8.18 -23.77
CA THR A 76 -30.52 8.65 -24.95
C THR A 76 -31.09 8.13 -26.27
N ILE A 77 -31.53 6.87 -26.30
CA ILE A 77 -32.20 6.32 -27.48
C ILE A 77 -33.51 7.07 -27.76
N ALA A 78 -34.28 7.43 -26.73
CA ALA A 78 -35.58 8.06 -26.87
C ALA A 78 -35.53 9.53 -27.35
N ASP A 79 -34.53 10.31 -26.88
CA ASP A 79 -34.49 11.77 -27.13
C ASP A 79 -33.22 12.27 -27.83
N GLY A 80 -32.27 11.38 -28.16
CA GLY A 80 -31.02 11.76 -28.83
C GLY A 80 -30.08 12.61 -28.01
N THR A 81 -30.27 12.73 -26.67
CA THR A 81 -29.46 13.60 -25.82
C THR A 81 -28.27 12.84 -25.26
N LEU A 82 -27.08 13.44 -25.35
CA LEU A 82 -25.90 12.95 -24.71
C LEU A 82 -26.01 13.06 -23.17
N ARG A 83 -25.60 12.03 -22.46
CA ARG A 83 -25.68 11.96 -21.00
C ARG A 83 -24.38 11.54 -20.37
N GLU A 84 -24.11 12.09 -19.19
CA GLU A 84 -22.96 11.74 -18.36
C GLU A 84 -23.41 11.49 -16.92
N TYR A 85 -22.98 10.37 -16.34
CA TYR A 85 -23.30 9.99 -14.96
C TYR A 85 -22.10 9.35 -14.27
N ASN A 86 -22.09 9.47 -12.94
CA ASN A 86 -21.23 8.65 -12.09
C ASN A 86 -22.09 7.55 -11.48
N VAL A 87 -21.76 6.31 -11.77
CA VAL A 87 -22.56 5.12 -11.41
C VAL A 87 -21.64 4.00 -10.94
N PHE A 88 -22.24 2.91 -10.48
CA PHE A 88 -21.54 1.66 -10.22
C PHE A 88 -22.10 0.59 -11.15
N PHE A 89 -21.22 -0.11 -11.88
CA PHE A 89 -21.61 -1.33 -12.57
C PHE A 89 -21.22 -2.58 -11.76
N GLN A 90 -21.77 -3.73 -12.13
CA GLN A 90 -21.42 -5.02 -11.54
C GLN A 90 -20.29 -5.66 -12.35
N HIS A 91 -19.17 -5.96 -11.69
CA HIS A 91 -18.11 -6.78 -12.28
C HIS A 91 -18.54 -8.24 -12.36
N LYS A 92 -17.96 -9.02 -13.28
CA LYS A 92 -18.24 -10.46 -13.45
C LYS A 92 -18.04 -11.26 -12.15
N GLU A 93 -17.13 -10.84 -11.30
CA GLU A 93 -16.89 -11.43 -9.97
C GLU A 93 -17.89 -10.98 -8.89
N GLY A 94 -18.89 -10.18 -9.24
CA GLY A 94 -20.01 -9.80 -8.38
C GLY A 94 -19.83 -8.51 -7.60
N HIS A 95 -18.62 -7.92 -7.51
CA HIS A 95 -18.40 -6.65 -6.82
C HIS A 95 -18.83 -5.44 -7.67
N ARG A 96 -19.09 -4.29 -7.01
CA ARG A 96 -19.45 -3.03 -7.64
C ARG A 96 -18.22 -2.20 -7.96
N VAL A 97 -18.12 -1.71 -9.20
CA VAL A 97 -17.02 -0.86 -9.70
C VAL A 97 -17.55 0.54 -9.96
N PRO A 98 -16.99 1.59 -9.32
CA PRO A 98 -17.39 2.97 -9.59
C PRO A 98 -16.84 3.44 -10.93
N VAL A 99 -17.70 3.95 -11.79
CA VAL A 99 -17.33 4.44 -13.13
C VAL A 99 -18.02 5.76 -13.46
N SER A 100 -17.35 6.55 -14.28
CA SER A 100 -17.99 7.63 -15.02
C SER A 100 -18.42 7.07 -16.37
N ILE A 101 -19.71 7.17 -16.68
CA ILE A 101 -20.28 6.77 -17.96
C ILE A 101 -20.63 7.99 -18.80
N ARG A 102 -20.43 7.86 -20.10
CA ARG A 102 -20.90 8.81 -21.11
C ARG A 102 -21.67 8.04 -22.15
N VAL A 103 -22.95 8.38 -22.33
CA VAL A 103 -23.85 7.77 -23.32
C VAL A 103 -24.12 8.76 -24.43
N ALA A 104 -23.75 8.39 -25.65
CA ALA A 104 -23.94 9.22 -26.85
C ALA A 104 -24.82 8.50 -27.88
N PRO A 105 -25.73 9.24 -28.56
CA PRO A 105 -26.50 8.68 -29.67
C PRO A 105 -25.64 8.62 -30.93
N ILE A 106 -25.90 7.61 -31.78
CA ILE A 106 -25.49 7.58 -33.18
C ILE A 106 -26.77 7.61 -34.02
N GLU A 107 -26.91 8.64 -34.84
CA GLU A 107 -28.08 8.91 -35.65
C GLU A 107 -27.85 8.45 -37.11
N ASP A 108 -28.93 8.05 -37.76
CA ASP A 108 -28.95 7.83 -39.22
C ASP A 108 -29.09 9.16 -40.00
N LEU A 109 -29.17 9.07 -41.30
CA LEU A 109 -29.38 10.21 -42.22
C LEU A 109 -30.71 10.97 -41.97
N ASN A 110 -31.69 10.32 -41.33
CA ASN A 110 -33.00 10.89 -40.98
C ASN A 110 -33.02 11.45 -39.56
N LYS A 111 -31.85 11.52 -38.88
CA LYS A 111 -31.73 11.94 -37.49
C LYS A 111 -32.44 11.05 -36.46
N GLN A 112 -32.65 9.77 -36.82
CA GLN A 112 -33.15 8.79 -35.88
C GLN A 112 -31.97 8.10 -35.19
N VAL A 113 -32.03 7.96 -33.86
CA VAL A 113 -31.02 7.25 -33.11
C VAL A 113 -31.08 5.76 -33.43
N VAL A 114 -30.04 5.23 -34.04
CA VAL A 114 -29.95 3.82 -34.45
C VAL A 114 -29.08 3.00 -33.50
N ILE A 115 -28.15 3.65 -32.80
CA ILE A 115 -27.22 3.04 -31.84
C ILE A 115 -27.00 4.00 -30.68
N ALA A 116 -26.91 3.50 -29.46
CA ALA A 116 -26.33 4.22 -28.35
C ALA A 116 -24.94 3.67 -28.05
N VAL A 117 -23.99 4.56 -27.86
CA VAL A 117 -22.60 4.23 -27.42
C VAL A 117 -22.45 4.60 -25.98
N GLU A 118 -22.07 3.64 -25.15
CA GLU A 118 -21.64 3.95 -23.80
C GLU A 118 -20.11 3.80 -23.70
N ILE A 119 -19.50 4.86 -23.22
CA ILE A 119 -18.08 4.93 -22.89
C ILE A 119 -17.97 5.02 -21.37
N PHE A 120 -17.17 4.17 -20.76
CA PHE A 120 -16.96 4.19 -19.32
C PHE A 120 -15.50 3.98 -18.95
N ASN A 121 -15.11 4.61 -17.84
CA ASN A 121 -13.78 4.41 -17.24
C ASN A 121 -13.89 4.39 -15.71
N GLU A 122 -12.95 3.70 -15.07
CA GLU A 122 -12.86 3.63 -13.60
C GLU A 122 -12.44 4.96 -12.97
N ASN A 123 -12.37 6.02 -13.75
CA ASN A 123 -11.88 7.33 -13.36
C ASN A 123 -12.96 8.19 -12.69
N SER A 124 -13.59 7.72 -11.62
CA SER A 124 -14.28 8.67 -10.77
C SER A 124 -13.26 9.65 -10.17
N PRO A 125 -13.57 10.95 -10.04
CA PRO A 125 -12.70 11.93 -9.36
C PRO A 125 -12.26 11.45 -7.97
N LYS A 126 -13.10 10.68 -7.29
CA LYS A 126 -12.85 10.07 -5.99
C LYS A 126 -11.77 8.98 -6.06
N TYR A 127 -11.73 8.16 -7.12
CA TYR A 127 -10.71 7.11 -7.29
C TYR A 127 -9.33 7.72 -7.60
N ARG A 128 -9.26 8.71 -8.51
CA ARG A 128 -8.02 9.48 -8.76
C ARG A 128 -7.52 10.16 -7.49
N LEU A 129 -8.41 10.80 -6.73
CA LEU A 129 -8.06 11.42 -5.47
C LEU A 129 -7.51 10.41 -4.46
N HIS A 130 -8.12 9.21 -4.34
CA HIS A 130 -7.62 8.14 -3.47
C HIS A 130 -6.27 7.59 -3.93
N GLN A 131 -6.05 7.40 -5.23
CA GLN A 131 -4.73 7.02 -5.75
C GLN A 131 -3.69 8.10 -5.47
N THR A 132 -4.00 9.36 -5.78
CA THR A 132 -3.08 10.49 -5.51
C THR A 132 -2.78 10.63 -4.02
N ILE A 133 -3.78 10.50 -3.14
CA ILE A 133 -3.58 10.47 -1.68
C ILE A 133 -2.71 9.27 -1.27
N GLY A 134 -2.92 8.10 -1.86
CA GLY A 134 -2.10 6.91 -1.61
C GLY A 134 -0.64 7.10 -2.03
N GLU A 135 -0.42 7.67 -3.19
CA GLU A 135 0.93 8.00 -3.70
C GLU A 135 1.60 9.09 -2.86
N LEU A 136 0.88 10.17 -2.53
CA LEU A 136 1.37 11.24 -1.66
C LEU A 136 1.69 10.71 -0.25
N LYS A 137 0.87 9.82 0.31
CA LYS A 137 1.17 9.15 1.58
C LYS A 137 2.42 8.29 1.50
N LYS A 138 2.61 7.51 0.44
CA LYS A 138 3.85 6.74 0.22
C LYS A 138 5.06 7.67 0.15
N LEU A 139 5.01 8.72 -0.65
CA LEU A 139 6.09 9.71 -0.77
C LEU A 139 6.38 10.44 0.55
N ALA A 140 5.34 10.69 1.36
CA ALA A 140 5.48 11.42 2.64
C ALA A 140 5.89 10.54 3.82
N LEU A 141 5.68 9.21 3.77
CA LEU A 141 5.82 8.31 4.92
C LEU A 141 6.84 7.18 4.75
N ILE A 142 7.39 7.01 3.55
CA ILE A 142 8.38 5.96 3.23
C ILE A 142 9.76 6.59 2.98
N ASP A 143 10.80 5.95 3.49
CA ASP A 143 12.19 6.31 3.18
C ASP A 143 12.55 5.82 1.77
N SER A 144 13.00 6.73 0.91
CA SER A 144 13.24 6.44 -0.51
C SER A 144 14.40 5.45 -0.77
N LEU A 145 15.33 5.32 0.18
CA LEU A 145 16.46 4.41 0.06
C LEU A 145 16.13 3.00 0.53
N THR A 146 15.57 2.90 1.73
CA THR A 146 15.38 1.60 2.42
C THR A 146 13.99 1.01 2.20
N GLU A 147 13.05 1.80 1.65
CA GLU A 147 11.65 1.44 1.44
C GLU A 147 10.88 1.12 2.75
N SER A 148 11.52 1.27 3.91
CA SER A 148 10.87 1.21 5.22
C SER A 148 10.14 2.51 5.55
N GLY A 149 9.42 2.57 6.67
CA GLY A 149 8.85 3.85 7.15
C GLY A 149 9.94 4.91 7.30
N ASN A 150 9.62 6.17 7.02
CA ASN A 150 10.51 7.28 7.34
C ASN A 150 10.25 7.81 8.77
N ARG A 151 11.00 8.81 9.18
CA ARG A 151 10.86 9.43 10.50
C ARG A 151 9.44 9.92 10.79
N ALA A 152 8.78 10.58 9.84
CA ALA A 152 7.42 11.08 10.03
C ALA A 152 6.41 9.92 10.24
N PHE A 153 6.60 8.80 9.57
CA PHE A 153 5.82 7.58 9.79
C PHE A 153 5.99 7.04 11.21
N ILE A 154 7.22 6.95 11.70
CA ILE A 154 7.52 6.49 13.06
C ILE A 154 6.93 7.44 14.10
N GLU A 155 7.11 8.76 13.96
CA GLU A 155 6.56 9.77 14.88
C GLU A 155 5.03 9.67 14.98
N THR A 156 4.36 9.52 13.84
CA THR A 156 2.89 9.35 13.79
C THR A 156 2.44 8.09 14.52
N ASN A 157 3.13 6.97 14.29
CA ASN A 157 2.77 5.70 14.92
C ASN A 157 3.07 5.68 16.42
N ILE A 158 4.19 6.25 16.89
CA ILE A 158 4.47 6.36 18.33
C ILE A 158 3.36 7.14 19.03
N ASN A 159 2.94 8.29 18.48
CA ASN A 159 1.88 9.10 19.08
C ASN A 159 0.54 8.32 19.15
N ALA A 160 0.18 7.61 18.08
CA ALA A 160 -1.02 6.76 18.09
C ALA A 160 -0.94 5.66 19.17
N ARG A 161 0.21 5.00 19.32
CA ARG A 161 0.42 3.97 20.35
C ARG A 161 0.40 4.54 21.79
N LEU A 162 0.92 5.74 22.00
CA LEU A 162 0.81 6.43 23.30
C LEU A 162 -0.64 6.74 23.67
N GLU A 163 -1.45 7.15 22.70
CA GLU A 163 -2.89 7.34 22.92
C GLU A 163 -3.61 6.02 23.28
N GLU A 164 -3.28 4.92 22.58
CA GLU A 164 -3.81 3.59 22.85
C GLU A 164 -3.37 3.08 24.23
N LEU A 165 -2.12 3.27 24.63
CA LEU A 165 -1.62 2.95 25.96
C LEU A 165 -2.41 3.70 27.04
N ASN A 166 -2.66 5.00 26.84
CA ASN A 166 -3.39 5.82 27.81
C ASN A 166 -4.86 5.42 27.91
N ARG A 167 -5.50 5.02 26.80
CA ARG A 167 -6.94 4.69 26.75
C ARG A 167 -7.24 3.23 27.11
N TYR A 168 -6.40 2.31 26.68
CA TYR A 168 -6.68 0.87 26.71
C TYR A 168 -5.67 0.04 27.49
N ASP A 169 -4.62 0.64 28.04
CA ASP A 169 -3.47 -0.05 28.67
C ASP A 169 -2.72 -1.01 27.71
N TRP A 170 -2.81 -0.78 26.42
CA TRP A 170 -2.09 -1.61 25.46
C TRP A 170 -0.59 -1.27 25.48
N SER A 171 0.18 -2.20 26.02
CA SER A 171 1.63 -2.02 26.17
C SER A 171 2.35 -2.07 24.81
N PHE A 172 3.37 -1.23 24.68
CA PHE A 172 4.32 -1.30 23.56
C PHE A 172 5.69 -0.82 24.02
N GLY A 173 6.70 -1.15 23.25
CA GLY A 173 8.04 -0.64 23.42
C GLY A 173 8.64 -0.19 22.12
N ILE A 174 9.70 0.59 22.18
CA ILE A 174 10.49 0.97 21.02
C ILE A 174 11.92 0.45 21.15
N LEU A 175 12.51 0.14 19.99
CA LEU A 175 13.94 -0.15 19.84
C LEU A 175 14.53 0.98 19.00
N PHE A 176 15.50 1.71 19.57
CA PHE A 176 16.33 2.66 18.85
C PHE A 176 17.60 1.93 18.41
N ILE A 177 17.91 1.95 17.14
CA ILE A 177 18.88 1.06 16.48
C ILE A 177 19.86 1.91 15.68
N ASP A 178 21.14 1.62 15.78
CA ASP A 178 22.18 2.28 15.00
C ASP A 178 23.14 1.24 14.42
N ILE A 179 23.55 1.44 13.16
CA ILE A 179 24.50 0.55 12.48
C ILE A 179 25.92 0.88 12.96
N ASP A 180 26.57 -0.09 13.58
CA ASP A 180 27.90 0.06 14.10
C ASP A 180 28.94 0.33 13.00
N HIS A 181 29.80 1.33 13.22
CA HIS A 181 30.89 1.68 12.31
C HIS A 181 30.44 1.98 10.86
N PHE A 182 29.21 2.46 10.64
CA PHE A 182 28.67 2.72 9.31
C PHE A 182 29.56 3.68 8.50
N LYS A 183 30.11 4.71 9.15
CA LYS A 183 31.09 5.61 8.51
C LYS A 183 32.29 4.87 7.96
N SER A 184 32.81 3.87 8.67
CA SER A 184 33.96 3.06 8.19
C SER A 184 33.60 2.22 6.95
N ILE A 185 32.35 1.78 6.82
CA ILE A 185 31.86 1.12 5.61
C ILE A 185 31.90 2.09 4.44
N ASN A 186 31.36 3.31 4.61
CA ASN A 186 31.39 4.35 3.60
C ASN A 186 32.82 4.76 3.21
N ASP A 187 33.69 4.97 4.21
CA ASP A 187 35.06 5.43 3.97
C ASP A 187 35.90 4.36 3.22
N LYS A 188 35.63 3.08 3.49
CA LYS A 188 36.39 1.97 2.87
C LYS A 188 35.84 1.58 1.48
N TYR A 189 34.51 1.55 1.32
CA TYR A 189 33.87 0.93 0.16
C TYR A 189 33.05 1.91 -0.69
N GLY A 190 32.91 3.16 -0.26
CA GLY A 190 32.11 4.18 -0.92
C GLY A 190 30.65 4.20 -0.50
N HIS A 191 29.97 5.31 -0.79
CA HIS A 191 28.57 5.53 -0.40
C HIS A 191 27.59 4.54 -1.01
N ASP A 192 27.82 4.08 -2.25
CA ASP A 192 26.96 3.08 -2.91
C ASP A 192 26.91 1.76 -2.12
N VAL A 193 28.02 1.38 -1.52
CA VAL A 193 28.11 0.19 -0.66
C VAL A 193 27.44 0.44 0.68
N GLY A 194 27.59 1.63 1.24
CA GLY A 194 26.87 2.05 2.44
C GLY A 194 25.36 2.02 2.23
N ASP A 195 24.86 2.51 1.10
CA ASP A 195 23.44 2.45 0.74
C ASP A 195 22.93 1.01 0.62
N ARG A 196 23.73 0.11 0.05
CA ARG A 196 23.41 -1.32 0.02
C ARG A 196 23.41 -1.94 1.42
N ALA A 197 24.31 -1.51 2.31
CA ALA A 197 24.33 -1.96 3.70
C ALA A 197 23.06 -1.51 4.44
N LEU A 198 22.64 -0.26 4.27
CA LEU A 198 21.38 0.26 4.83
C LEU A 198 20.18 -0.56 4.35
N LYS A 199 20.08 -0.87 3.05
CA LYS A 199 19.01 -1.71 2.49
C LYS A 199 19.04 -3.13 3.06
N MET A 200 20.22 -3.75 3.16
CA MET A 200 20.36 -5.10 3.72
C MET A 200 19.90 -5.15 5.18
N VAL A 201 20.35 -4.21 6.00
CA VAL A 201 20.00 -4.12 7.43
C VAL A 201 18.51 -3.87 7.59
N SER A 202 17.96 -2.88 6.87
CA SER A 202 16.53 -2.57 6.90
C SER A 202 15.68 -3.80 6.54
N LYS A 203 16.01 -4.47 5.44
CA LYS A 203 15.24 -5.63 4.95
C LYS A 203 15.34 -6.83 5.90
N THR A 204 16.51 -7.06 6.50
CA THR A 204 16.70 -8.11 7.53
C THR A 204 15.81 -7.84 8.74
N MET A 205 15.80 -6.60 9.23
CA MET A 205 14.97 -6.22 10.37
C MET A 205 13.48 -6.31 10.07
N GLU A 206 13.05 -5.78 8.91
CA GLU A 206 11.65 -5.83 8.47
C GLU A 206 11.12 -7.28 8.38
N ASN A 207 11.87 -8.18 7.75
CA ASN A 207 11.48 -9.58 7.61
C ASN A 207 11.49 -10.37 8.93
N THR A 208 12.14 -9.84 9.96
CA THR A 208 12.24 -10.46 11.29
C THR A 208 11.08 -10.07 12.21
N LEU A 209 10.50 -8.91 11.99
CA LEU A 209 9.40 -8.36 12.78
C LEU A 209 8.06 -9.00 12.42
N ARG A 210 7.10 -8.94 13.37
CA ARG A 210 5.74 -9.42 13.13
C ARG A 210 4.96 -8.41 12.30
N THR A 211 3.85 -8.83 11.71
CA THR A 211 2.99 -7.98 10.87
C THR A 211 2.50 -6.70 11.55
N PHE A 212 2.35 -6.70 12.88
CA PHE A 212 1.87 -5.53 13.64
C PHE A 212 2.99 -4.67 14.21
N ASP A 213 4.24 -5.16 14.16
CA ASP A 213 5.41 -4.38 14.52
C ASP A 213 5.77 -3.45 13.36
N ILE A 214 6.35 -2.32 13.67
CA ILE A 214 6.66 -1.27 12.69
C ILE A 214 8.15 -0.99 12.77
N ILE A 215 8.78 -0.76 11.62
CA ILE A 215 10.15 -0.27 11.54
C ILE A 215 10.27 0.86 10.55
N GLY A 216 11.15 1.80 10.83
CA GLY A 216 11.45 2.90 9.91
C GLY A 216 12.83 3.48 10.16
N ARG A 217 13.34 4.16 9.13
CA ARG A 217 14.59 4.88 9.19
C ARG A 217 14.37 6.23 9.87
N TRP A 218 15.11 6.45 10.97
CA TRP A 218 15.01 7.68 11.75
C TRP A 218 15.88 8.82 11.17
N GLY A 219 17.05 8.46 10.66
CA GLY A 219 17.97 9.37 9.96
C GLY A 219 19.36 8.75 9.82
N GLY A 220 20.09 9.06 8.75
CA GLY A 220 21.43 8.52 8.53
C GLY A 220 21.47 6.99 8.56
N GLU A 221 22.14 6.44 9.57
CA GLU A 221 22.27 5.01 9.87
C GLU A 221 21.36 4.53 11.01
N GLU A 222 20.44 5.39 11.46
CA GLU A 222 19.57 5.13 12.61
C GLU A 222 18.19 4.63 12.17
N PHE A 223 17.66 3.66 12.91
CA PHE A 223 16.32 3.10 12.73
C PHE A 223 15.56 3.07 14.06
N VAL A 224 14.23 3.10 13.97
CA VAL A 224 13.36 2.90 15.12
C VAL A 224 12.36 1.80 14.79
N ALA A 225 12.23 0.82 15.69
CA ALA A 225 11.18 -0.18 15.61
C ALA A 225 10.19 0.00 16.77
N ILE A 226 8.90 -0.15 16.48
CA ILE A 226 7.79 -0.11 17.45
C ILE A 226 7.28 -1.55 17.61
N ILE A 227 7.40 -2.10 18.81
CA ILE A 227 7.01 -3.48 19.11
C ILE A 227 5.79 -3.46 20.01
N VAL A 228 4.70 -4.05 19.54
CA VAL A 228 3.41 -4.02 20.23
C VAL A 228 3.25 -5.23 21.16
N ASN A 229 2.48 -5.02 22.23
CA ASN A 229 2.11 -6.06 23.20
C ASN A 229 3.34 -6.80 23.76
N VAL A 230 4.27 -6.04 24.33
CA VAL A 230 5.53 -6.58 24.89
C VAL A 230 5.80 -6.03 26.29
N ASN A 231 6.50 -6.84 27.06
CA ASN A 231 7.18 -6.43 28.30
C ASN A 231 8.69 -6.22 28.05
N LYS A 232 9.44 -5.85 29.07
CA LYS A 232 10.89 -5.57 28.97
C LYS A 232 11.71 -6.78 28.48
N GLU A 233 11.42 -7.96 29.00
CA GLU A 233 12.10 -9.22 28.64
C GLU A 233 11.82 -9.57 27.17
N GLN A 234 10.59 -9.45 26.74
CA GLN A 234 10.18 -9.72 25.35
C GLN A 234 10.80 -8.70 24.41
N LEU A 235 10.85 -7.42 24.79
CA LEU A 235 11.50 -6.37 24.00
C LEU A 235 12.99 -6.65 23.80
N TYR A 236 13.68 -7.08 24.88
CA TYR A 236 15.06 -7.51 24.80
C TYR A 236 15.25 -8.69 23.85
N LEU A 237 14.39 -9.70 23.93
CA LEU A 237 14.46 -10.88 23.05
C LEU A 237 14.25 -10.51 21.57
N VAL A 238 13.31 -9.61 21.26
CA VAL A 238 13.12 -9.10 19.91
C VAL A 238 14.36 -8.34 19.45
N GLY A 239 14.86 -7.40 20.24
CA GLY A 239 16.08 -6.64 19.94
C GLY A 239 17.28 -7.56 19.69
N ASN A 240 17.50 -8.56 20.55
CA ASN A 240 18.63 -9.49 20.39
C ASN A 240 18.47 -10.39 19.14
N ARG A 241 17.25 -10.76 18.79
CA ARG A 241 16.98 -11.49 17.53
C ARG A 241 17.33 -10.63 16.31
N LEU A 242 16.90 -9.35 16.28
CA LEU A 242 17.28 -8.41 15.22
C LEU A 242 18.80 -8.28 15.12
N ARG A 243 19.46 -8.04 16.24
CA ARG A 243 20.92 -7.92 16.32
C ARG A 243 21.63 -9.14 15.73
N THR A 244 21.26 -10.34 16.19
CA THR A 244 21.89 -11.59 15.75
C THR A 244 21.68 -11.84 14.25
N LEU A 245 20.49 -11.57 13.71
CA LEU A 245 20.23 -11.79 12.30
C LEU A 245 20.95 -10.75 11.42
N VAL A 246 21.06 -9.51 11.85
CA VAL A 246 21.86 -8.51 11.14
C VAL A 246 23.34 -8.89 11.17
N GLU A 247 23.89 -9.31 12.31
CA GLU A 247 25.27 -9.79 12.44
C GLU A 247 25.58 -10.95 11.50
N GLN A 248 24.64 -11.85 11.27
CA GLN A 248 24.77 -12.99 10.35
C GLN A 248 24.51 -12.64 8.88
N SER A 249 24.04 -11.41 8.61
CA SER A 249 23.75 -10.97 7.24
C SER A 249 25.02 -10.41 6.61
N SER A 250 25.20 -10.69 5.31
CA SER A 250 26.34 -10.20 4.55
C SER A 250 25.97 -9.89 3.11
N MET A 251 26.73 -9.01 2.49
CA MET A 251 26.61 -8.71 1.06
C MET A 251 27.97 -8.88 0.37
N SER A 252 27.97 -9.48 -0.83
CA SER A 252 29.17 -9.67 -1.64
C SER A 252 29.48 -8.40 -2.44
N ILE A 253 30.77 -8.02 -2.42
CA ILE A 253 31.33 -6.91 -3.21
C ILE A 253 32.58 -7.42 -3.90
N GLY A 254 32.42 -7.80 -5.17
CA GLY A 254 33.49 -8.51 -5.87
C GLY A 254 33.85 -9.82 -5.17
N SER A 255 35.11 -9.94 -4.70
CA SER A 255 35.60 -11.09 -3.95
C SER A 255 35.50 -10.92 -2.43
N GLU A 256 35.11 -9.74 -1.93
CA GLU A 256 34.97 -9.48 -0.49
C GLU A 256 33.52 -9.63 -0.03
N SER A 257 33.37 -9.95 1.27
CA SER A 257 32.05 -9.94 1.95
C SER A 257 32.02 -8.83 2.99
N VAL A 258 30.97 -7.99 2.95
CA VAL A 258 30.76 -6.92 3.90
C VAL A 258 29.63 -7.31 4.84
N GLN A 259 29.91 -7.22 6.13
CA GLN A 259 28.98 -7.45 7.23
C GLN A 259 28.76 -6.15 8.00
N ALA A 260 27.64 -6.05 8.68
CA ALA A 260 27.32 -4.97 9.60
C ALA A 260 26.80 -5.53 10.91
N THR A 261 27.05 -4.82 12.00
CA THR A 261 26.42 -5.07 13.29
C THR A 261 25.58 -3.87 13.70
N ILE A 262 24.72 -4.04 14.67
CA ILE A 262 23.84 -2.97 15.18
C ILE A 262 23.89 -2.91 16.70
N SER A 263 23.87 -1.68 17.23
CA SER A 263 23.68 -1.39 18.65
C SER A 263 22.25 -0.95 18.89
N ILE A 264 21.59 -1.50 19.90
CA ILE A 264 20.17 -1.33 20.15
C ILE A 264 19.92 -0.84 21.57
N GLY A 265 19.05 0.18 21.71
CA GLY A 265 18.47 0.58 22.98
C GLY A 265 16.97 0.35 22.97
N GLY A 266 16.43 -0.33 23.97
CA GLY A 266 15.00 -0.64 24.05
C GLY A 266 14.33 -0.01 25.26
N ALA A 267 13.22 0.69 25.07
CA ALA A 267 12.43 1.31 26.13
C ALA A 267 10.95 0.90 26.01
N ILE A 268 10.36 0.46 27.15
CA ILE A 268 8.91 0.26 27.26
C ILE A 268 8.24 1.62 27.47
N ALA A 269 7.17 1.89 26.75
CA ALA A 269 6.38 3.09 26.90
C ALA A 269 5.66 3.12 28.25
N GLN A 270 5.64 4.29 28.88
CA GLN A 270 4.95 4.57 30.14
C GLN A 270 3.84 5.60 29.89
N LYS A 271 2.78 5.58 30.72
CA LYS A 271 1.69 6.56 30.59
C LYS A 271 2.14 8.03 30.76
N SER A 272 3.27 8.23 31.44
CA SER A 272 3.87 9.56 31.63
C SER A 272 4.74 10.01 30.44
N ASP A 273 4.97 9.13 29.44
CA ASP A 273 5.80 9.49 28.30
C ASP A 273 5.01 10.33 27.29
N ASP A 274 5.73 11.24 26.69
CA ASP A 274 5.46 11.75 25.36
C ASP A 274 6.45 11.08 24.37
N MET A 275 6.27 11.32 23.09
CA MET A 275 7.14 10.76 22.04
C MET A 275 8.63 11.11 22.29
N LYS A 276 8.92 12.35 22.72
CA LYS A 276 10.29 12.84 22.91
C LYS A 276 10.97 12.14 24.08
N SER A 277 10.28 11.97 25.21
CA SER A 277 10.82 11.29 26.39
C SER A 277 11.06 9.81 26.12
N LEU A 278 10.16 9.13 25.42
CA LEU A 278 10.30 7.72 25.06
C LEU A 278 11.49 7.50 24.11
N ILE A 279 11.60 8.27 23.03
CA ILE A 279 12.74 8.23 22.09
C ILE A 279 14.05 8.51 22.83
N LYS A 280 14.09 9.54 23.67
CA LYS A 280 15.30 9.89 24.43
C LYS A 280 15.78 8.74 25.34
N ARG A 281 14.86 8.03 26.01
CA ARG A 281 15.22 6.88 26.85
C ARG A 281 15.80 5.74 26.02
N ALA A 282 15.20 5.43 24.87
CA ALA A 282 15.69 4.39 23.99
C ALA A 282 17.06 4.77 23.38
N ASP A 283 17.24 6.00 22.95
CA ASP A 283 18.50 6.53 22.43
C ASP A 283 19.64 6.44 23.48
N GLN A 284 19.37 6.84 24.72
CA GLN A 284 20.35 6.71 25.80
C GLN A 284 20.79 5.25 26.04
N LEU A 285 19.85 4.31 25.94
CA LEU A 285 20.14 2.88 26.05
C LEU A 285 20.92 2.36 24.83
N MET A 286 20.64 2.85 23.63
CA MET A 286 21.42 2.54 22.43
C MET A 286 22.87 3.04 22.59
N TYR A 287 23.04 4.25 23.09
CA TYR A 287 24.38 4.78 23.37
C TYR A 287 25.12 3.93 24.39
N LYS A 288 24.44 3.43 25.46
CA LYS A 288 24.99 2.47 26.40
C LYS A 288 25.44 1.17 25.71
N SER A 289 24.71 0.68 24.73
CA SER A 289 25.11 -0.47 23.90
C SER A 289 26.39 -0.19 23.11
N LYS A 290 26.53 1.01 22.53
CA LYS A 290 27.75 1.44 21.83
C LYS A 290 28.96 1.48 22.78
N ASP A 291 28.79 2.00 24.01
CA ASP A 291 29.85 2.10 25.03
C ASP A 291 30.20 0.72 25.61
N SER A 292 29.29 -0.23 25.63
CA SER A 292 29.48 -1.59 26.10
C SER A 292 30.22 -2.52 25.10
N GLY A 293 30.71 -1.98 23.98
CA GLY A 293 31.47 -2.72 22.98
C GLY A 293 30.72 -2.94 21.67
N ARG A 294 29.57 -2.30 21.49
CA ARG A 294 28.71 -2.42 20.30
C ARG A 294 28.09 -3.81 20.12
N ASN A 295 27.40 -4.03 19.03
CA ASN A 295 26.75 -5.32 18.69
C ASN A 295 26.01 -5.93 19.88
N CYS A 296 25.26 -5.13 20.60
CA CYS A 296 24.50 -5.57 21.78
C CYS A 296 23.23 -4.78 21.99
N VAL A 297 22.39 -5.23 22.92
CA VAL A 297 21.11 -4.66 23.27
C VAL A 297 21.09 -4.23 24.71
N SER A 298 20.76 -2.98 24.98
CA SER A 298 20.48 -2.46 26.31
C SER A 298 19.02 -2.13 26.46
N VAL A 299 18.38 -2.61 27.52
CA VAL A 299 17.01 -2.26 27.93
C VAL A 299 17.00 -1.89 29.40
N ASP A 300 15.96 -1.22 29.87
CA ASP A 300 15.74 -0.96 31.30
C ASP A 300 15.39 -2.25 32.06
N LEU A 301 16.31 -3.21 32.04
CA LEU A 301 16.23 -4.43 32.83
C LEU A 301 17.20 -4.36 34.02
N ASP A 302 16.68 -4.63 35.20
CA ASP A 302 17.55 -5.05 36.31
C ASP A 302 18.10 -6.43 35.95
N LEU A 303 19.40 -6.51 35.68
CA LEU A 303 20.11 -7.73 35.26
C LEU A 303 19.97 -8.91 36.25
N LEU A 304 19.38 -8.67 37.43
CA LEU A 304 19.09 -9.69 38.43
C LEU A 304 17.91 -10.61 38.02
N THR A 305 17.03 -10.16 37.17
CA THR A 305 15.83 -10.92 36.74
C THR A 305 16.13 -11.96 35.65
N LEU A 306 17.15 -11.77 34.83
CA LEU A 306 17.52 -12.70 33.75
C LEU A 306 18.26 -13.97 34.23
N LYS A 307 18.83 -13.95 35.42
CA LYS A 307 19.56 -15.12 35.98
C LYS A 307 18.63 -16.16 36.62
N ALA A 308 17.35 -15.89 36.79
CA ALA A 308 16.44 -16.70 37.59
C ALA A 308 15.55 -17.70 36.78
N LYS A 309 15.54 -17.70 35.43
CA LYS A 309 14.73 -18.69 34.66
C LYS A 309 15.42 -19.18 33.39
N PRO A 310 16.28 -20.23 33.47
CA PRO A 310 16.79 -20.92 32.27
C PRO A 310 15.88 -22.02 31.73
N GLN A 311 14.68 -22.22 32.26
CA GLN A 311 13.81 -23.34 31.84
C GLN A 311 12.38 -22.85 31.76
N GLU A 312 11.92 -22.58 30.57
CA GLU A 312 10.54 -22.67 30.05
C GLU A 312 10.34 -21.73 28.86
N LEU A 313 11.03 -22.01 27.76
CA LEU A 313 10.65 -21.51 26.47
C LEU A 313 10.61 -22.68 25.50
N LYS A 314 9.50 -23.44 25.54
CA LYS A 314 9.10 -24.27 24.42
C LYS A 314 8.39 -23.36 23.40
N ILE A 315 8.91 -23.41 22.19
CA ILE A 315 8.47 -22.77 20.94
C ILE A 315 7.03 -23.15 20.63
#